data_fdaf73129bcca39d660682c9e62aad57
#
_entry.id   fdaf73129bcca39d660682c9e62aad57
#
_cell.length_a   1.000
_cell.length_b   1.000
_cell.length_c   1.000
_cell.angle_alpha   90.00
_cell.angle_beta   90.00
_cell.angle_gamma   90.00
#
_symmetry.space_group_name_H-M   'P 1'
#
loop_
_entity.id
_entity.type
_entity.pdbx_description
1 polymer ?
#
loop_
_entity_poly.entity_id
_entity_poly.type
_entity_poly.pdbx_seq_one_letter_code
_entity_poly.pdbx_strand_id
1 'polypeptide(L)'
;MFYHFQSQEERRASGGGQLLEFRHCASGVDVLSLEAISFWKDDSLYLHHDDFAAFDVQYGEIIRGGTYHNQKTGPVDPCGLNWFSSSLTTEIVRKLEAAGNAEPLLLEWLKNAQANGFYILGI
;
A
#
# COMPACT_ATOMS: atom_id res chain seq x y z
N MET A 1 -7.34 -6.21 -9.61
CA MET A 1 -6.92 -6.44 -8.21
C MET A 1 -6.97 -5.17 -7.39
N PHE A 2 -6.52 -4.04 -7.93
CA PHE A 2 -6.47 -2.77 -7.19
C PHE A 2 -7.62 -1.86 -7.57
N TYR A 3 -8.06 -1.03 -6.61
CA TYR A 3 -9.23 -0.16 -6.77
C TYR A 3 -8.98 1.24 -6.24
N HIS A 4 -9.57 2.24 -6.92
CA HIS A 4 -9.84 3.56 -6.36
C HIS A 4 -11.34 3.68 -6.12
N PHE A 5 -11.73 4.29 -5.01
CA PHE A 5 -13.13 4.55 -4.72
C PHE A 5 -13.41 6.05 -4.81
N GLN A 6 -14.56 6.40 -5.37
CA GLN A 6 -14.98 7.79 -5.56
C GLN A 6 -15.53 8.42 -4.28
N SER A 7 -15.91 7.58 -3.31
CA SER A 7 -16.52 8.03 -2.05
C SER A 7 -16.42 6.97 -0.99
N GLN A 8 -16.65 7.36 0.26
CA GLN A 8 -16.77 6.42 1.38
C GLN A 8 -17.92 5.44 1.18
N GLU A 9 -18.99 5.88 0.54
CA GLU A 9 -20.14 5.02 0.24
C GLU A 9 -19.78 3.93 -0.76
N GLU A 10 -19.06 4.29 -1.81
CA GLU A 10 -18.58 3.32 -2.79
C GLU A 10 -17.64 2.30 -2.15
N ARG A 11 -16.74 2.76 -1.27
CA ARG A 11 -15.85 1.88 -0.53
C ARG A 11 -16.63 0.87 0.33
N ARG A 12 -17.66 1.33 1.02
CA ARG A 12 -18.51 0.45 1.84
C ARG A 12 -19.30 -0.53 0.99
N ALA A 13 -19.72 -0.12 -0.19
CA ALA A 13 -20.52 -0.94 -1.10
C ALA A 13 -19.71 -2.00 -1.84
N SER A 14 -18.37 -1.95 -1.77
CA SER A 14 -17.50 -2.88 -2.53
C SER A 14 -17.49 -4.31 -1.97
N GLY A 15 -18.44 -4.64 -1.12
CA GLY A 15 -18.59 -5.96 -0.51
C GLY A 15 -17.96 -6.01 0.88
N GLY A 16 -18.66 -6.55 1.86
CA GLY A 16 -18.35 -6.50 3.28
C GLY A 16 -17.05 -7.16 3.76
N GLY A 17 -16.03 -7.27 2.92
CA GLY A 17 -14.73 -7.78 3.28
C GLY A 17 -13.79 -6.68 3.79
N GLN A 18 -12.72 -7.11 4.45
CA GLN A 18 -11.65 -6.22 4.85
C GLN A 18 -10.85 -5.76 3.64
N LEU A 19 -10.33 -4.54 3.72
CA LEU A 19 -9.51 -3.94 2.68
C LEU A 19 -8.13 -3.63 3.22
N LEU A 20 -7.11 -3.85 2.39
CA LEU A 20 -5.82 -3.22 2.60
C LEU A 20 -5.86 -1.87 1.91
N GLU A 21 -5.31 -0.88 2.56
CA GLU A 21 -5.28 0.49 2.05
C GLU A 21 -3.85 0.97 1.91
N PHE A 22 -3.49 1.40 0.69
CA PHE A 22 -2.21 2.02 0.38
C PHE A 22 -2.39 3.53 0.45
N ARG A 23 -1.61 4.20 1.28
CA ARG A 23 -1.72 5.65 1.50
C ARG A 23 -0.41 6.36 1.21
N HIS A 24 -0.52 7.53 0.59
CA HIS A 24 0.62 8.43 0.43
C HIS A 24 1.02 9.01 1.79
N CYS A 25 2.32 9.09 2.05
CA CYS A 25 2.85 9.82 3.19
C CYS A 25 2.93 11.31 2.88
N ALA A 26 2.68 12.13 3.89
CA ALA A 26 3.00 13.55 3.85
C ALA A 26 4.46 13.77 4.26
N SER A 27 5.05 14.88 3.82
CA SER A 27 6.39 15.28 4.24
C SER A 27 6.47 15.44 5.76
N GLY A 28 7.49 14.86 6.39
CA GLY A 28 7.73 14.98 7.83
C GLY A 28 6.86 14.08 8.71
N VAL A 29 6.16 13.10 8.11
CA VAL A 29 5.36 12.15 8.89
C VAL A 29 6.28 11.24 9.70
N ASP A 30 5.98 11.12 11.00
CA ASP A 30 6.59 10.14 11.89
C ASP A 30 5.80 8.83 11.79
N VAL A 31 6.46 7.77 11.37
CA VAL A 31 5.84 6.47 11.19
C VAL A 31 5.21 5.92 12.47
N LEU A 32 5.78 6.25 13.62
CA LEU A 32 5.26 5.80 14.92
C LEU A 32 3.97 6.51 15.31
N SER A 33 3.70 7.66 14.71
CA SER A 33 2.47 8.43 14.98
C SER A 33 1.36 8.16 13.96
N LEU A 34 1.61 7.32 12.95
CA LEU A 34 0.59 6.96 11.96
C LEU A 34 -0.53 6.18 12.64
N GLU A 35 -1.75 6.66 12.44
CA GLU A 35 -2.92 5.97 12.95
C GLU A 35 -3.24 4.76 12.11
N ALA A 36 -3.45 3.61 12.75
CA ALA A 36 -3.85 2.38 12.09
C ALA A 36 -5.37 2.35 11.85
N ILE A 37 -5.93 3.47 11.44
CA ILE A 37 -7.36 3.60 11.18
C ILE A 37 -7.57 3.74 9.67
N SER A 38 -8.24 2.78 9.08
CA SER A 38 -8.63 2.84 7.68
C SER A 38 -9.90 3.66 7.52
N PHE A 39 -9.82 4.70 6.71
CA PHE A 39 -10.97 5.46 6.24
C PHE A 39 -10.73 5.85 4.78
N TRP A 40 -11.81 6.09 4.06
CA TRP A 40 -11.70 6.44 2.66
C TRP A 40 -10.88 7.72 2.43
N LYS A 41 -9.99 7.66 1.43
CA LYS A 41 -9.33 8.83 0.86
C LYS A 41 -9.38 8.72 -0.66
N ASP A 42 -9.49 9.86 -1.31
CA ASP A 42 -9.61 9.93 -2.77
C ASP A 42 -8.32 9.54 -3.49
N ASP A 43 -7.18 9.64 -2.82
CA ASP A 43 -5.86 9.30 -3.38
C ASP A 43 -5.31 7.97 -2.86
N SER A 44 -6.10 7.21 -2.11
CA SER A 44 -5.71 5.87 -1.64
C SER A 44 -5.91 4.81 -2.72
N LEU A 45 -5.08 3.77 -2.66
CA LEU A 45 -5.25 2.57 -3.46
C LEU A 45 -5.70 1.43 -2.55
N TYR A 46 -6.67 0.65 -2.99
CA TYR A 46 -7.28 -0.40 -2.18
C TYR A 46 -7.11 -1.77 -2.80
N LEU A 47 -6.98 -2.76 -1.93
CA LEU A 47 -6.91 -4.18 -2.27
C LEU A 47 -7.81 -4.94 -1.31
N HIS A 48 -8.68 -5.82 -1.82
CA HIS A 48 -9.48 -6.68 -0.94
C HIS A 48 -8.58 -7.68 -0.23
N HIS A 49 -8.88 -7.93 1.05
CA HIS A 49 -8.12 -8.89 1.85
C HIS A 49 -8.10 -10.28 1.20
N ASP A 50 -9.19 -10.68 0.55
CA ASP A 50 -9.29 -11.96 -0.15
C ASP A 50 -8.29 -12.08 -1.32
N ASP A 51 -7.81 -10.96 -1.86
CA ASP A 51 -6.83 -10.94 -2.94
C ASP A 51 -5.38 -10.86 -2.43
N PHE A 52 -5.18 -10.82 -1.12
CA PHE A 52 -3.84 -10.66 -0.55
C PHE A 52 -2.91 -11.81 -0.93
N ALA A 53 -3.39 -13.05 -0.95
CA ALA A 53 -2.56 -14.19 -1.32
C ALA A 53 -2.06 -14.06 -2.77
N ALA A 54 -2.91 -13.62 -3.70
CA ALA A 54 -2.53 -13.37 -5.09
C ALA A 54 -1.55 -12.20 -5.20
N PHE A 55 -1.80 -11.13 -4.44
CA PHE A 55 -0.89 -9.99 -4.33
C PHE A 55 0.50 -10.44 -3.87
N ASP A 56 0.57 -11.22 -2.81
CA ASP A 56 1.83 -11.69 -2.25
C ASP A 56 2.61 -12.56 -3.24
N VAL A 57 1.93 -13.44 -3.96
CA VAL A 57 2.54 -14.26 -5.00
C VAL A 57 3.12 -13.39 -6.13
N GLN A 58 2.38 -12.39 -6.59
CA GLN A 58 2.78 -11.57 -7.73
C GLN A 58 3.78 -10.47 -7.37
N TYR A 59 3.64 -9.85 -6.21
CA TYR A 59 4.39 -8.65 -5.83
C TYR A 59 5.21 -8.78 -4.54
N GLY A 60 5.02 -9.85 -3.77
CA GLY A 60 5.60 -9.96 -2.43
C GLY A 60 7.13 -9.95 -2.39
N GLU A 61 7.80 -10.40 -3.44
CA GLU A 61 9.25 -10.37 -3.54
C GLU A 61 9.81 -8.96 -3.82
N ILE A 62 8.97 -8.08 -4.34
CA ILE A 62 9.34 -6.71 -4.69
C ILE A 62 8.83 -5.72 -3.65
N ILE A 63 7.54 -5.80 -3.32
CA ILE A 63 6.92 -4.91 -2.32
C ILE A 63 7.10 -5.53 -0.95
N ARG A 64 8.25 -5.27 -0.36
CA ARG A 64 8.63 -5.78 0.95
C ARG A 64 9.70 -4.89 1.57
N GLY A 65 10.06 -5.17 2.82
CA GLY A 65 11.06 -4.39 3.54
C GLY A 65 10.49 -3.16 4.23
N GLY A 66 9.17 -3.00 4.20
CA GLY A 66 8.50 -1.93 4.94
C GLY A 66 8.66 -2.11 6.45
N THR A 67 8.59 -1.01 7.18
CA THR A 67 8.76 -0.98 8.62
C THR A 67 7.42 -1.11 9.33
N TYR A 68 7.32 -2.03 10.27
CA TYR A 68 6.15 -2.22 11.14
C TYR A 68 6.17 -1.27 12.34
N HIS A 69 5.07 -1.20 13.08
CA HIS A 69 4.99 -0.41 14.32
C HIS A 69 6.08 -0.79 15.34
N ASN A 70 6.50 -2.05 15.37
CA ASN A 70 7.56 -2.53 16.28
C ASN A 70 8.98 -2.22 15.78
N GLN A 71 9.11 -1.43 14.71
CA GLN A 71 10.36 -1.03 14.06
C GLN A 71 11.11 -2.16 13.35
N LYS A 72 10.56 -3.36 13.29
CA LYS A 72 11.09 -4.45 12.47
C LYS A 72 10.64 -4.27 11.02
N THR A 73 11.34 -4.92 10.11
CA THR A 73 11.04 -4.90 8.68
C THR A 73 10.76 -6.32 8.17
N GLY A 74 10.07 -6.41 7.05
CA GLY A 74 9.78 -7.72 6.45
C GLY A 74 8.75 -7.62 5.32
N PRO A 75 8.10 -8.75 4.99
CA PRO A 75 7.05 -8.78 4.00
C PRO A 75 5.82 -7.95 4.46
N VAL A 76 4.93 -7.66 3.53
CA VAL A 76 3.69 -6.94 3.86
C VAL A 76 2.88 -7.75 4.87
N ASP A 77 2.52 -7.11 5.98
CA ASP A 77 1.62 -7.67 6.98
C ASP A 77 0.18 -7.24 6.65
N PRO A 78 -0.70 -8.17 6.28
CA PRO A 78 -2.07 -7.82 5.90
C PRO A 78 -2.95 -7.37 7.08
N CYS A 79 -2.44 -7.48 8.30
CA CYS A 79 -3.19 -7.15 9.53
C CYS A 79 -2.53 -6.04 10.34
N GLY A 80 -1.61 -5.29 9.75
CA GLY A 80 -0.87 -4.26 10.46
C GLY A 80 -0.53 -3.07 9.59
N LEU A 81 0.41 -2.27 10.07
CA LEU A 81 0.95 -1.13 9.33
C LEU A 81 2.31 -1.49 8.76
N ASN A 82 2.53 -1.10 7.50
CA ASN A 82 3.81 -1.24 6.81
C ASN A 82 4.17 0.11 6.20
N TRP A 83 5.26 0.71 6.65
CA TRP A 83 5.72 1.99 6.11
C TRP A 83 6.91 1.80 5.17
N PHE A 84 6.86 2.48 4.04
CA PHE A 84 7.89 2.46 3.01
C PHE A 84 8.44 3.87 2.82
N SER A 85 9.74 4.04 3.01
CA SER A 85 10.39 5.33 2.80
C SER A 85 10.38 5.74 1.32
N SER A 86 10.68 7.00 1.06
CA SER A 86 10.87 7.50 -0.30
C SER A 86 11.91 6.67 -1.08
N SER A 87 13.06 6.39 -0.45
CA SER A 87 14.13 5.60 -1.06
C SER A 87 13.69 4.18 -1.41
N LEU A 88 13.00 3.52 -0.47
CA LEU A 88 12.50 2.16 -0.69
C LEU A 88 11.41 2.15 -1.76
N THR A 89 10.54 3.15 -1.77
CA THR A 89 9.49 3.29 -2.79
C THR A 89 10.10 3.42 -4.20
N THR A 90 11.14 4.23 -4.35
CA THR A 90 11.85 4.39 -5.62
C THR A 90 12.47 3.07 -6.07
N GLU A 91 13.06 2.32 -5.16
CA GLU A 91 13.62 1.00 -5.46
C GLU A 91 12.55 0.01 -5.91
N ILE A 92 11.40 0.01 -5.25
CA ILE A 92 10.25 -0.83 -5.61
C ILE A 92 9.76 -0.49 -7.03
N VAL A 93 9.60 0.79 -7.33
CA VAL A 93 9.17 1.24 -8.68
C VAL A 93 10.15 0.76 -9.73
N ARG A 94 11.45 0.92 -9.48
CA ARG A 94 12.50 0.47 -10.40
C ARG A 94 12.39 -1.03 -10.69
N LYS A 95 12.20 -1.84 -9.65
CA LYS A 95 12.06 -3.30 -9.77
C LYS A 95 10.80 -3.71 -10.52
N LEU A 96 9.69 -3.02 -10.25
CA LEU A 96 8.42 -3.30 -10.95
C LEU A 96 8.52 -2.95 -12.43
N GLU A 97 9.16 -1.84 -12.77
CA GLU A 97 9.39 -1.46 -14.17
C GLU A 97 10.28 -2.48 -14.88
N ALA A 98 11.34 -2.94 -14.22
CA ALA A 98 12.24 -3.96 -14.77
C ALA A 98 11.53 -5.30 -15.00
N ALA A 99 10.61 -5.69 -14.13
CA ALA A 99 9.82 -6.91 -14.28
C ALA A 99 8.82 -6.82 -15.42
N GLY A 100 8.29 -5.64 -15.72
CA GLY A 100 7.45 -5.35 -16.89
C GLY A 100 6.03 -5.91 -16.85
N ASN A 101 5.56 -6.42 -15.71
CA ASN A 101 4.25 -7.06 -15.59
C ASN A 101 3.37 -6.50 -14.48
N ALA A 102 3.72 -5.34 -13.94
CA ALA A 102 2.91 -4.70 -12.91
C ALA A 102 1.60 -4.14 -13.49
N GLU A 103 0.51 -4.25 -12.73
CA GLU A 103 -0.73 -3.59 -13.10
C GLU A 103 -0.49 -2.08 -13.21
N PRO A 104 -0.96 -1.43 -14.29
CA PRO A 104 -0.71 -0.01 -14.49
C PRO A 104 -1.20 0.89 -13.34
N LEU A 105 -2.32 0.55 -12.74
CA LEU A 105 -2.88 1.31 -11.62
C LEU A 105 -1.93 1.29 -10.41
N LEU A 106 -1.37 0.14 -10.08
CA LEU A 106 -0.39 0.00 -9.00
C LEU A 106 0.88 0.79 -9.30
N LEU A 107 1.44 0.60 -10.49
CA LEU A 107 2.70 1.24 -10.86
C LEU A 107 2.59 2.77 -10.87
N GLU A 108 1.53 3.30 -11.44
CA GLU A 108 1.29 4.74 -11.47
C GLU A 108 1.12 5.30 -10.06
N TRP A 109 0.37 4.62 -9.21
CA TRP A 109 0.18 5.04 -7.82
C TRP A 109 1.51 5.10 -7.06
N LEU A 110 2.35 4.06 -7.21
CA LEU A 110 3.66 4.01 -6.56
C LEU A 110 4.62 5.07 -7.10
N LYS A 111 4.57 5.38 -8.39
CA LYS A 111 5.36 6.50 -8.95
C LYS A 111 5.01 7.81 -8.28
N ASN A 112 3.75 8.07 -8.02
CA ASN A 112 3.30 9.27 -7.31
C ASN A 112 3.69 9.25 -5.82
N ALA A 113 3.98 8.09 -5.26
CA ALA A 113 4.39 7.94 -3.87
C ALA A 113 5.90 8.10 -3.65
N GLN A 114 6.69 8.25 -4.72
CA GLN A 114 8.16 8.29 -4.59
C GLN A 114 8.67 9.50 -3.80
N ALA A 115 7.94 10.62 -3.84
CA ALA A 115 8.40 11.86 -3.20
C ALA A 115 8.50 11.74 -1.67
N ASN A 116 7.53 11.09 -1.02
CA ASN A 116 7.44 11.03 0.44
C ASN A 116 7.29 9.60 0.99
N GLY A 117 7.21 8.61 0.10
CA GLY A 117 6.94 7.23 0.51
C GLY A 117 5.44 6.96 0.69
N PHE A 118 5.14 5.78 1.19
CA PHE A 118 3.77 5.35 1.41
C PHE A 118 3.68 4.37 2.57
N TYR A 119 2.48 4.06 2.99
CA TYR A 119 2.25 3.00 3.96
C TYR A 119 1.03 2.18 3.57
N ILE A 120 1.02 0.92 4.01
CA ILE A 120 -0.08 -0.01 3.81
C ILE A 120 -0.72 -0.28 5.16
N LEU A 121 -2.04 -0.11 5.23
CA LEU A 121 -2.86 -0.45 6.39
C LEU A 121 -3.66 -1.70 6.09
N GLY A 122 -3.50 -2.72 6.92
CA GLY A 122 -4.36 -3.89 6.96
C GLY A 122 -5.15 -3.91 8.25
N ILE A 123 -6.43 -4.21 8.18
CA ILE A 123 -7.31 -4.27 9.34
C ILE A 123 -7.86 -5.65 9.52
#